data_47904fa104a7337f1fc0bffaff0c837b
#
_entry.id   47904fa104a7337f1fc0bffaff0c837b
#
_cell.length_a   1.000
_cell.length_b   1.000
_cell.length_c   1.000
_cell.angle_alpha   90.00
_cell.angle_beta   90.00
_cell.angle_gamma   90.00
#
_symmetry.space_group_name_H-M   'P 1'
#
loop_
_entity.id
_entity.type
_entity.pdbx_description
1 polymer ?
#
loop_
_entity_poly.entity_id
_entity_poly.type
_entity_poly.pdbx_seq_one_letter_code
_entity_poly.pdbx_strand_id
1 'polypeptide(L)' 'MAIIIRLDRVMADRKMSLNELADKVGLTNVNMSNLKTGKMKGIRFETLNSICKVLDCQPGDIMEYTPDED' A
#
# COMPACT_ATOMS: atom_id res chain seq x y z
N MET A 1 -10.82 2.73 15.57
CA MET A 1 -10.77 1.42 14.89
C MET A 1 -10.56 1.64 13.41
N ALA A 2 -9.50 1.08 12.91
CA ALA A 2 -9.28 1.25 11.48
C ALA A 2 -8.16 0.33 10.99
N ILE A 3 -8.21 0.09 9.70
CA ILE A 3 -7.06 -0.43 8.98
C ILE A 3 -6.18 0.76 8.62
N ILE A 4 -4.94 0.70 9.04
CA ILE A 4 -3.96 1.76 8.78
C ILE A 4 -3.07 1.30 7.64
N ILE A 5 -2.88 2.16 6.65
CA ILE A 5 -2.01 1.86 5.52
C ILE A 5 -0.61 2.37 5.83
N ARG A 6 0.37 1.46 5.73
CA ARG A 6 1.79 1.75 5.97
C ARG A 6 2.62 1.64 4.71
N LEU A 7 1.99 1.77 3.57
CA LEU A 7 2.66 1.59 2.28
C LEU A 7 3.82 2.59 2.11
N ASP A 8 3.63 3.82 2.54
CA ASP A 8 4.66 4.85 2.44
C ASP A 8 5.94 4.46 3.18
N ARG A 9 5.80 3.80 4.32
CA ARG A 9 6.95 3.35 5.10
C ARG A 9 7.75 2.29 4.34
N VAL A 10 7.06 1.31 3.75
CA VAL A 10 7.73 0.26 2.99
C VAL A 10 8.37 0.83 1.73
N MET A 11 7.68 1.76 1.06
CA MET A 11 8.24 2.43 -0.11
C MET A 11 9.54 3.16 0.24
N ALA A 12 9.55 3.85 1.38
CA ALA A 12 10.74 4.57 1.84
C ALA A 12 11.87 3.59 2.14
N ASP A 13 11.57 2.46 2.79
CA ASP A 13 12.58 1.43 3.09
C ASP A 13 13.18 0.86 1.83
N ARG A 14 12.40 0.73 0.77
CA ARG A 14 12.87 0.20 -0.51
C ARG A 14 13.37 1.29 -1.45
N LYS A 15 13.30 2.56 -1.02
CA LYS A 15 13.73 3.72 -1.81
C LYS A 15 13.02 3.75 -3.16
N MET A 16 11.73 3.46 -3.16
CA MET A 16 10.91 3.42 -4.37
C MET A 16 9.91 4.57 -4.36
N SER A 17 9.83 5.30 -5.47
CA SER A 17 8.91 6.41 -5.60
C SER A 17 7.49 5.92 -5.91
N LEU A 18 6.52 6.80 -5.71
CA LEU A 18 5.13 6.50 -6.02
C LEU A 18 4.95 6.17 -7.51
N ASN A 19 5.56 6.97 -8.36
CA ASN A 19 5.46 6.78 -9.82
C ASN A 19 6.05 5.44 -10.23
N GLU A 20 7.17 5.08 -9.65
CA GLU A 20 7.86 3.83 -9.95
C GLU A 20 7.02 2.63 -9.52
N LEU A 21 6.48 2.70 -8.32
CA LEU A 21 5.63 1.63 -7.82
C LEU A 21 4.34 1.48 -8.64
N ALA A 22 3.70 2.60 -8.95
CA ALA A 22 2.48 2.60 -9.76
C ALA A 22 2.72 1.95 -11.12
N ASP A 23 3.84 2.30 -11.75
CA ASP A 23 4.21 1.75 -13.06
C ASP A 23 4.42 0.24 -12.98
N LYS A 24 5.13 -0.23 -11.96
CA LYS A 24 5.45 -1.66 -11.82
C LYS A 24 4.23 -2.49 -11.46
N VAL A 25 3.29 -1.90 -10.72
CA VAL A 25 2.08 -2.60 -10.30
C VAL A 25 0.98 -2.50 -11.37
N GLY A 26 1.06 -1.50 -12.24
CA GLY A 26 0.06 -1.31 -13.28
C GLY A 26 -1.12 -0.47 -12.84
N LEU A 27 -0.94 0.38 -11.84
CA LEU A 27 -1.96 1.32 -11.40
C LEU A 27 -1.62 2.74 -11.87
N THR A 28 -2.63 3.60 -11.89
CA THR A 28 -2.40 5.02 -12.13
C THR A 28 -1.79 5.64 -10.88
N ASN A 29 -1.12 6.78 -11.06
CA ASN A 29 -0.57 7.52 -9.92
C ASN A 29 -1.67 7.95 -8.96
N VAL A 30 -2.84 8.30 -9.48
CA VAL A 30 -3.98 8.69 -8.64
C VAL A 30 -4.44 7.53 -7.76
N ASN A 31 -4.60 6.35 -8.35
CA ASN A 31 -5.02 5.17 -7.60
C ASN A 31 -3.98 4.75 -6.57
N MET A 32 -2.70 4.81 -6.94
CA MET A 32 -1.63 4.47 -6.01
C MET A 32 -1.57 5.48 -4.86
N SER A 33 -1.76 6.75 -5.15
CA SER A 33 -1.79 7.79 -4.12
C SER A 33 -2.96 7.59 -3.15
N ASN A 34 -4.14 7.24 -3.69
CA ASN A 34 -5.31 6.96 -2.85
C ASN A 34 -5.07 5.77 -1.93
N LEU A 35 -4.39 4.74 -2.44
CA LEU A 35 -4.04 3.59 -1.63
C LEU A 35 -3.05 3.98 -0.53
N LYS A 36 -2.01 4.71 -0.90
CA LYS A 36 -0.97 5.13 0.03
C LYS A 36 -1.54 5.97 1.18
N THR A 37 -2.51 6.83 0.89
CA THR A 37 -3.11 7.72 1.90
C THR A 37 -4.28 7.10 2.63
N GLY A 38 -4.65 5.88 2.28
CA GLY A 38 -5.76 5.19 2.94
C GLY A 38 -7.14 5.64 2.49
N LYS A 39 -7.24 6.31 1.36
CA LYS A 39 -8.52 6.81 0.84
C LYS A 39 -9.31 5.75 0.10
N MET A 40 -8.69 4.64 -0.25
CA MET A 40 -9.39 3.53 -0.90
C MET A 40 -10.18 2.74 0.12
N LYS A 41 -11.39 2.32 -0.28
CA LYS A 41 -12.26 1.54 0.59
C LYS A 41 -11.99 0.04 0.49
N GLY A 42 -11.21 -0.37 -0.48
CA GLY A 42 -10.87 -1.77 -0.68
C GLY A 42 -9.71 -1.92 -1.63
N ILE A 43 -9.14 -3.10 -1.65
CA ILE A 43 -8.02 -3.42 -2.55
C ILE A 43 -8.24 -4.83 -3.07
N ARG A 44 -7.97 -5.03 -4.35
CA ARG A 44 -8.05 -6.36 -4.95
C ARG A 44 -6.84 -7.18 -4.51
N PHE A 45 -7.06 -8.48 -4.30
CA PHE A 45 -5.98 -9.36 -3.92
C PHE A 45 -4.86 -9.39 -4.96
N GLU A 46 -5.20 -9.35 -6.25
CA GLU A 46 -4.16 -9.35 -7.28
C GLU A 46 -3.32 -8.09 -7.24
N THR A 47 -3.92 -6.94 -6.89
CA THR A 47 -3.17 -5.70 -6.71
C THR A 47 -2.26 -5.80 -5.50
N LEU A 48 -2.78 -6.32 -4.40
CA LEU A 48 -2.00 -6.53 -3.18
C LEU A 48 -0.85 -7.49 -3.44
N ASN A 49 -1.10 -8.57 -4.17
CA ASN A 49 -0.05 -9.52 -4.55
C ASN A 49 1.07 -8.83 -5.34
N SER A 50 0.69 -7.98 -6.30
CA SER A 50 1.68 -7.27 -7.12
C SER A 50 2.52 -6.31 -6.28
N ILE A 51 1.89 -5.59 -5.36
CA ILE A 51 2.60 -4.66 -4.49
C ILE A 51 3.59 -5.42 -3.60
N CYS A 52 3.14 -6.51 -3.00
CA CYS A 52 4.01 -7.33 -2.15
C CYS A 52 5.19 -7.89 -2.93
N LYS A 53 4.94 -8.32 -4.17
CA LYS A 53 6.00 -8.86 -5.03
C LYS A 53 7.02 -7.79 -5.39
N VAL A 54 6.56 -6.60 -5.79
CA VAL A 54 7.44 -5.51 -6.21
C VAL A 54 8.26 -4.99 -5.03
N LEU A 55 7.63 -4.84 -3.87
CA LEU A 55 8.30 -4.32 -2.68
C LEU A 55 8.97 -5.41 -1.85
N ASP A 56 8.80 -6.67 -2.22
CA ASP A 56 9.33 -7.82 -1.48
C ASP A 56 8.96 -7.71 0.01
N CYS A 57 7.67 -7.69 0.27
CA CYS A 57 7.14 -7.55 1.62
C CYS A 57 5.86 -8.36 1.78
N GLN A 58 5.35 -8.41 3.00
CA GLN A 58 4.12 -9.10 3.34
C GLN A 58 2.96 -8.12 3.44
N PRO A 59 1.70 -8.57 3.27
CA PRO A 59 0.56 -7.68 3.44
C PRO A 59 0.55 -6.97 4.80
N GLY A 60 1.00 -7.64 5.85
CA GLY A 60 1.07 -7.03 7.18
C GLY A 60 2.07 -5.90 7.30
N ASP A 61 3.00 -5.80 6.35
CA ASP A 61 3.94 -4.67 6.30
C ASP A 61 3.27 -3.43 5.71
N ILE A 62 2.24 -3.63 4.90
CA ILE A 62 1.57 -2.57 4.16
C ILE A 62 0.39 -2.01 4.94
N MET A 63 -0.32 -2.87 5.66
CA MET A 63 -1.52 -2.47 6.38
C MET A 63 -1.64 -3.20 7.70
N GLU A 64 -2.27 -2.56 8.66
CA GLU A 64 -2.45 -3.15 9.97
C GLU A 64 -3.76 -2.65 10.59
N TYR A 65 -4.30 -3.44 11.49
CA TYR A 65 -5.52 -3.10 12.19
C TYR A 65 -5.19 -2.45 13.53
N THR A 66 -5.83 -1.34 13.80
CA THR A 66 -5.69 -0.64 15.07
C THR A 66 -7.07 -0.56 15.72
N PRO A 67 -7.27 -1.15 16.90
CA PRO A 67 -8.58 -1.07 17.55
C PRO A 67 -8.87 0.31 18.10
N ASP A 68 -10.14 0.58 18.37
CA ASP A 68 -10.54 1.81 19.01
C ASP A 68 -9.99 1.86 20.43
N GLU A 69 -9.64 3.07 20.84
CA GLU A 69 -9.21 3.32 22.21
C GLU A 69 -10.34 3.99 22.96
N ASP A 70 -11.20 3.27 23.55
CA ASP A 70 -12.29 3.88 24.32
C ASP A 70 -11.98 3.90 25.80
#